data_bd064fcd14461cc8890defe721a23996
#
_entry.id   bd064fcd14461cc8890defe721a23996
#
_cell.length_a   1.000
_cell.length_b   1.000
_cell.length_c   1.000
_cell.angle_alpha   90.00
_cell.angle_beta   90.00
_cell.angle_gamma   90.00
#
_symmetry.space_group_name_H-M   'P 1'
#
loop_
_entity.id
_entity.type
_entity.pdbx_description
1 polymer ?
#
loop_
_entity_poly.entity_id
_entity_poly.type
_entity_poly.pdbx_seq_one_letter_code
_entity_poly.pdbx_strand_id
1 'polypeptide(L)'
;MQAKQCVIVLDFGGQYNQLIARRVRENHVYCEVKPCTTPLAELMKLQPIGFIFTGGPQSVYAEGSPKVDPAIFELGLPILGICYGCQLIAHNLGGKVTAAQEDTAREYGKTETFFDTSCELFHGLKEQSVTWMSHGDYMAKVPEGFRLCAHSEACPTVGICDEARKIYGVQFHPEVNHTEQGALMLRNFLYRVCKAAGDWTMADYRQTAIRAIREKVGTGKALLALSGGVDSSVAAALMAEAIGNQLTCVFVDHGLMRKDEGDEVEAAFSKWDIHFVRVNAEERFLGKLAGVSEPETKRKIIGEEFIRVFEAEAKKIGAVDFLVQGTIYPDVIESGLGNSAVIKSHHNVGGLPDYVDFKEIIEPLRMLFKDEVRGLGRELGLPEYLVMRQPFPGPGLAIRVIGEITKEKLDTLREADFIFRDEVAKAGYDREMNQYFAVLTSMRSVGVMGDGRTYDYTLALRGVTTSDFMTADWARIPYDVLDRVSTRIVNEVRGINRIVYDITSKPPATIEWE
;
A
#
# COMPACT_ATOMS: atom_id res chain seq x y z
N MET A 1 9.46 -2.20 26.12
CA MET A 1 8.12 -2.15 25.47
C MET A 1 7.26 -3.21 26.12
N GLN A 2 6.05 -2.86 26.56
CA GLN A 2 5.07 -3.89 26.90
C GLN A 2 4.79 -4.67 25.62
N ALA A 3 4.95 -6.00 25.63
CA ALA A 3 4.75 -6.84 24.47
C ALA A 3 3.29 -6.67 24.01
N LYS A 4 3.10 -6.12 22.81
CA LYS A 4 1.77 -6.06 22.19
C LYS A 4 1.36 -7.47 21.79
N GLN A 5 0.09 -7.80 21.98
CA GLN A 5 -0.45 -9.06 21.47
C GLN A 5 -0.22 -9.13 19.96
N CYS A 6 0.43 -10.19 19.49
CA CYS A 6 0.81 -10.35 18.10
C CYS A 6 0.16 -11.59 17.48
N VAL A 7 -0.43 -11.46 16.31
CA VAL A 7 -0.80 -12.60 15.44
C VAL A 7 0.28 -12.75 14.38
N ILE A 8 0.79 -13.96 14.20
CA ILE A 8 1.78 -14.21 13.13
C ILE A 8 1.06 -14.72 11.89
N VAL A 9 1.26 -14.04 10.78
CA VAL A 9 0.80 -14.46 9.46
C VAL A 9 1.98 -15.16 8.77
N LEU A 10 1.88 -16.49 8.61
CA LEU A 10 2.91 -17.28 7.92
C LEU A 10 2.64 -17.29 6.43
N ASP A 11 3.62 -16.82 5.68
CA ASP A 11 3.57 -16.70 4.23
C ASP A 11 4.05 -17.97 3.53
N PHE A 12 3.17 -18.56 2.72
CA PHE A 12 3.43 -19.74 1.89
C PHE A 12 3.59 -19.39 0.40
N GLY A 13 3.84 -18.12 0.07
CA GLY A 13 4.01 -17.64 -1.30
C GLY A 13 2.71 -17.28 -2.01
N GLY A 14 1.61 -17.13 -1.28
CA GLY A 14 0.32 -16.71 -1.82
C GLY A 14 0.28 -15.22 -2.14
N GLN A 15 -0.62 -14.81 -3.03
CA GLN A 15 -0.76 -13.41 -3.47
C GLN A 15 -1.42 -12.51 -2.40
N TYR A 16 -2.13 -13.07 -1.42
CA TYR A 16 -2.97 -12.32 -0.49
C TYR A 16 -2.39 -12.21 0.93
N ASN A 17 -1.10 -12.56 1.15
CA ASN A 17 -0.46 -12.50 2.46
C ASN A 17 -0.51 -11.10 3.10
N GLN A 18 -0.21 -10.06 2.33
CA GLN A 18 -0.30 -8.67 2.79
C GLN A 18 -1.75 -8.25 3.08
N LEU A 19 -2.70 -8.73 2.28
CA LEU A 19 -4.12 -8.43 2.47
C LEU A 19 -4.63 -9.07 3.77
N ILE A 20 -4.24 -10.32 4.07
CA ILE A 20 -4.57 -10.98 5.34
C ILE A 20 -4.04 -10.15 6.52
N ALA A 21 -2.76 -9.76 6.47
CA ALA A 21 -2.16 -8.94 7.52
C ALA A 21 -2.89 -7.59 7.69
N ARG A 22 -3.23 -6.94 6.58
CA ARG A 22 -4.02 -5.70 6.60
C ARG A 22 -5.39 -5.90 7.27
N ARG A 23 -6.11 -7.00 6.96
CA ARG A 23 -7.40 -7.32 7.59
C ARG A 23 -7.27 -7.55 9.11
N VAL A 24 -6.18 -8.16 9.56
CA VAL A 24 -5.88 -8.31 11.00
C VAL A 24 -5.70 -6.93 11.64
N ARG A 25 -4.92 -6.03 11.01
CA ARG A 25 -4.68 -4.67 11.50
C ARG A 25 -5.93 -3.79 11.51
N GLU A 26 -6.80 -3.93 10.52
CA GLU A 26 -8.11 -3.26 10.46
C GLU A 26 -9.01 -3.64 11.66
N ASN A 27 -8.77 -4.80 12.26
CA ASN A 27 -9.40 -5.22 13.51
C ASN A 27 -8.64 -4.77 14.77
N HIS A 28 -7.76 -3.79 14.69
CA HIS A 28 -6.96 -3.27 15.81
C HIS A 28 -6.10 -4.33 16.51
N VAL A 29 -5.64 -5.33 15.78
CA VAL A 29 -4.74 -6.37 16.27
C VAL A 29 -3.40 -6.28 15.55
N TYR A 30 -2.31 -6.21 16.32
CA TYR A 30 -0.97 -6.21 15.73
C TYR A 30 -0.65 -7.57 15.10
N CYS A 31 -0.02 -7.56 13.93
CA CYS A 31 0.47 -8.78 13.30
C CYS A 31 1.78 -8.55 12.56
N GLU A 32 2.53 -9.63 12.39
CA GLU A 32 3.71 -9.66 11.54
C GLU A 32 3.60 -10.77 10.50
N VAL A 33 4.02 -10.46 9.26
CA VAL A 33 4.16 -11.46 8.20
C VAL A 33 5.57 -12.07 8.30
N LYS A 34 5.64 -13.39 8.36
CA LYS A 34 6.90 -14.14 8.41
C LYS A 34 6.90 -15.25 7.36
N PRO A 35 8.04 -15.55 6.72
CA PRO A 35 8.16 -16.74 5.88
C PRO A 35 7.79 -18.01 6.67
N CYS A 36 7.13 -18.95 6.03
CA CYS A 36 6.78 -20.24 6.63
C CYS A 36 8.02 -21.04 7.11
N THR A 37 9.20 -20.73 6.56
CA THR A 37 10.50 -21.33 6.94
C THR A 37 11.14 -20.71 8.18
N THR A 38 10.53 -19.67 8.78
CA THR A 38 11.07 -19.02 9.98
C THR A 38 11.11 -20.02 11.13
N PRO A 39 12.26 -20.19 11.80
CA PRO A 39 12.39 -21.11 12.92
C PRO A 39 11.37 -20.82 14.03
N LEU A 40 10.75 -21.89 14.57
CA LEU A 40 9.71 -21.76 15.59
C LEU A 40 10.19 -20.96 16.81
N ALA A 41 11.44 -21.16 17.22
CA ALA A 41 12.04 -20.42 18.34
C ALA A 41 12.09 -18.89 18.09
N GLU A 42 12.21 -18.45 16.84
CA GLU A 42 12.18 -17.03 16.50
C GLU A 42 10.75 -16.50 16.47
N LEU A 43 9.80 -17.27 15.97
CA LEU A 43 8.38 -16.91 16.01
C LEU A 43 7.92 -16.73 17.46
N MET A 44 8.33 -17.60 18.37
CA MET A 44 7.95 -17.54 19.78
C MET A 44 8.56 -16.36 20.55
N LYS A 45 9.63 -15.73 20.06
CA LYS A 45 10.15 -14.47 20.64
C LYS A 45 9.14 -13.32 20.53
N LEU A 46 8.23 -13.38 19.55
CA LEU A 46 7.16 -12.39 19.36
C LEU A 46 5.98 -12.59 20.30
N GLN A 47 5.98 -13.65 21.11
CA GLN A 47 4.89 -14.00 22.03
C GLN A 47 3.51 -14.00 21.34
N PRO A 48 3.34 -14.80 20.26
CA PRO A 48 2.11 -14.76 19.47
C PRO A 48 0.90 -15.26 20.27
N ILE A 49 -0.25 -14.64 19.99
CA ILE A 49 -1.56 -15.09 20.50
C ILE A 49 -2.28 -16.02 19.51
N GLY A 50 -1.75 -16.20 18.31
CA GLY A 50 -2.28 -17.08 17.27
C GLY A 50 -1.52 -16.96 15.98
N PHE A 51 -1.80 -17.89 15.06
CA PHE A 51 -1.20 -17.98 13.74
C PHE A 51 -2.27 -17.97 12.65
N ILE A 52 -1.95 -17.33 11.52
CA ILE A 52 -2.72 -17.45 10.29
C ILE A 52 -1.80 -18.00 9.21
N PHE A 53 -2.15 -19.13 8.61
CA PHE A 53 -1.45 -19.74 7.48
C PHE A 53 -2.10 -19.26 6.19
N THR A 54 -1.34 -18.63 5.32
CA THR A 54 -1.85 -18.03 4.09
C THR A 54 -2.13 -19.07 3.00
N GLY A 55 -2.70 -18.64 1.89
CA GLY A 55 -2.70 -19.39 0.64
C GLY A 55 -1.30 -19.59 0.08
N GLY A 56 -1.17 -20.48 -0.89
CA GLY A 56 0.08 -20.76 -1.59
C GLY A 56 -0.17 -21.33 -2.99
N PRO A 57 0.79 -21.22 -3.92
CA PRO A 57 0.59 -21.60 -5.32
C PRO A 57 0.79 -23.11 -5.60
N GLN A 58 1.26 -23.87 -4.61
CA GLN A 58 1.62 -25.28 -4.79
C GLN A 58 0.64 -26.23 -4.10
N SER A 59 0.67 -27.51 -4.50
CA SER A 59 -0.03 -28.58 -3.77
C SER A 59 0.78 -29.00 -2.54
N VAL A 60 0.12 -29.22 -1.41
CA VAL A 60 0.77 -29.56 -0.13
C VAL A 60 1.56 -30.88 -0.16
N TYR A 61 1.21 -31.78 -1.08
CA TYR A 61 1.89 -33.07 -1.29
C TYR A 61 2.99 -33.02 -2.36
N ALA A 62 3.19 -31.89 -3.04
CA ALA A 62 4.25 -31.73 -4.02
C ALA A 62 5.63 -31.69 -3.37
N GLU A 63 6.63 -32.24 -4.06
CA GLU A 63 8.02 -32.16 -3.61
C GLU A 63 8.49 -30.70 -3.62
N GLY A 64 9.13 -30.26 -2.52
CA GLY A 64 9.56 -28.85 -2.37
C GLY A 64 8.45 -27.88 -1.99
N SER A 65 7.21 -28.33 -1.74
CA SER A 65 6.14 -27.45 -1.29
C SER A 65 6.47 -26.77 0.05
N PRO A 66 6.06 -25.53 0.27
CA PRO A 66 6.27 -24.80 1.53
C PRO A 66 5.68 -25.56 2.72
N LYS A 67 6.43 -25.72 3.80
CA LYS A 67 6.03 -26.46 5.01
C LYS A 67 6.29 -25.63 6.25
N VAL A 68 5.69 -26.02 7.36
CA VAL A 68 5.99 -25.50 8.70
C VAL A 68 6.61 -26.57 9.55
N ASP A 69 7.27 -26.16 10.62
CA ASP A 69 7.68 -27.08 11.69
C ASP A 69 6.40 -27.68 12.32
N PRO A 70 6.22 -29.03 12.30
CA PRO A 70 5.03 -29.67 12.87
C PRO A 70 4.81 -29.35 14.35
N ALA A 71 5.84 -29.00 15.09
CA ALA A 71 5.74 -28.60 16.50
C ALA A 71 4.83 -27.38 16.71
N ILE A 72 4.53 -26.60 15.66
CA ILE A 72 3.61 -25.45 15.74
C ILE A 72 2.18 -25.90 16.17
N PHE A 73 1.77 -27.11 15.81
CA PHE A 73 0.45 -27.66 16.14
C PHE A 73 0.35 -28.11 17.61
N GLU A 74 1.50 -28.26 18.29
CA GLU A 74 1.58 -28.68 19.70
C GLU A 74 1.69 -27.48 20.67
N LEU A 75 1.75 -26.26 20.16
CA LEU A 75 1.89 -25.05 20.99
C LEU A 75 0.63 -24.69 21.79
N GLY A 76 -0.52 -25.28 21.47
CA GLY A 76 -1.80 -24.93 22.08
C GLY A 76 -2.31 -23.52 21.74
N LEU A 77 -1.69 -22.89 20.72
CA LEU A 77 -2.10 -21.57 20.23
C LEU A 77 -3.12 -21.70 19.09
N PRO A 78 -4.04 -20.72 18.96
CA PRO A 78 -4.99 -20.67 17.86
C PRO A 78 -4.31 -20.66 16.48
N ILE A 79 -4.85 -21.46 15.54
CA ILE A 79 -4.38 -21.51 14.15
C ILE A 79 -5.57 -21.39 13.20
N LEU A 80 -5.47 -20.50 12.21
CA LEU A 80 -6.39 -20.40 11.07
C LEU A 80 -5.64 -20.68 9.79
N GLY A 81 -6.00 -21.72 9.04
CA GLY A 81 -5.49 -22.00 7.71
C GLY A 81 -6.44 -21.48 6.62
N ILE A 82 -5.91 -20.77 5.64
CA ILE A 82 -6.64 -20.21 4.50
C ILE A 82 -6.12 -20.89 3.23
N CYS A 83 -7.00 -21.49 2.44
CA CYS A 83 -6.72 -22.14 1.16
C CYS A 83 -5.58 -23.19 1.32
N TYR A 84 -4.37 -22.92 0.83
CA TYR A 84 -3.20 -23.79 1.04
C TYR A 84 -2.95 -24.07 2.52
N GLY A 85 -3.06 -23.06 3.38
CA GLY A 85 -2.90 -23.21 4.84
C GLY A 85 -3.91 -24.19 5.45
N CYS A 86 -5.14 -24.22 4.97
CA CYS A 86 -6.15 -25.20 5.38
C CYS A 86 -5.75 -26.62 4.95
N GLN A 87 -5.31 -26.77 3.71
CA GLN A 87 -4.84 -28.05 3.18
C GLN A 87 -3.59 -28.54 3.92
N LEU A 88 -2.68 -27.63 4.29
CA LEU A 88 -1.48 -27.94 5.05
C LEU A 88 -1.82 -28.45 6.46
N ILE A 89 -2.80 -27.85 7.15
CA ILE A 89 -3.31 -28.35 8.43
C ILE A 89 -3.83 -29.77 8.25
N ALA A 90 -4.67 -30.00 7.24
CA ALA A 90 -5.22 -31.34 6.99
C ALA A 90 -4.12 -32.36 6.71
N HIS A 91 -3.16 -32.02 5.86
CA HIS A 91 -2.04 -32.91 5.49
C HIS A 91 -1.16 -33.28 6.69
N ASN A 92 -0.81 -32.32 7.55
CA ASN A 92 0.06 -32.57 8.70
C ASN A 92 -0.62 -33.36 9.83
N LEU A 93 -1.95 -33.23 9.96
CA LEU A 93 -2.70 -33.84 11.08
C LEU A 93 -3.41 -35.15 10.68
N GLY A 94 -3.00 -35.79 9.58
CA GLY A 94 -3.46 -37.12 9.19
C GLY A 94 -4.71 -37.16 8.30
N GLY A 95 -5.13 -36.04 7.77
CA GLY A 95 -6.11 -35.92 6.69
C GLY A 95 -5.50 -36.30 5.33
N LYS A 96 -6.28 -36.16 4.27
CA LYS A 96 -5.82 -36.39 2.89
C LYS A 96 -6.27 -35.26 1.99
N VAL A 97 -5.31 -34.67 1.30
CA VAL A 97 -5.52 -33.67 0.25
C VAL A 97 -5.22 -34.32 -1.10
N THR A 98 -6.01 -34.04 -2.10
CA THR A 98 -5.86 -34.59 -3.45
C THR A 98 -6.32 -33.59 -4.49
N ALA A 99 -5.80 -33.70 -5.70
CA ALA A 99 -6.32 -32.97 -6.85
C ALA A 99 -7.77 -33.38 -7.12
N ALA A 100 -8.61 -32.38 -7.45
CA ALA A 100 -9.95 -32.66 -7.92
C ALA A 100 -9.87 -33.39 -9.27
N GLN A 101 -10.54 -34.54 -9.38
CA GLN A 101 -10.73 -35.23 -10.66
C GLN A 101 -11.77 -34.45 -11.48
N GLU A 102 -11.71 -34.55 -12.80
CA GLU A 102 -12.50 -33.79 -13.77
C GLU A 102 -13.92 -33.45 -13.26
N ASP A 103 -14.23 -32.14 -13.22
CA ASP A 103 -15.51 -31.50 -12.90
C ASP A 103 -16.07 -31.62 -11.45
N THR A 104 -15.39 -32.21 -10.51
CA THR A 104 -15.85 -32.26 -9.12
C THR A 104 -14.83 -31.60 -8.18
N ALA A 105 -15.33 -30.77 -7.27
CA ALA A 105 -14.57 -30.13 -6.18
C ALA A 105 -13.51 -29.08 -6.59
N ARG A 106 -13.39 -28.70 -7.88
CA ARG A 106 -12.65 -27.50 -8.30
C ARG A 106 -13.55 -26.30 -8.23
N GLU A 107 -13.08 -25.24 -7.59
CA GLU A 107 -13.87 -24.02 -7.49
C GLU A 107 -13.01 -22.78 -7.72
N TYR A 108 -13.45 -21.92 -8.63
CA TYR A 108 -12.81 -20.63 -8.94
C TYR A 108 -13.86 -19.53 -9.02
N GLY A 109 -13.62 -18.43 -8.31
CA GLY A 109 -14.49 -17.28 -8.30
C GLY A 109 -15.54 -17.32 -7.19
N LYS A 110 -16.70 -16.71 -7.45
CA LYS A 110 -17.80 -16.60 -6.49
C LYS A 110 -18.55 -17.93 -6.37
N THR A 111 -18.57 -18.47 -5.16
CA THR A 111 -19.22 -19.75 -4.84
C THR A 111 -20.14 -19.59 -3.64
N GLU A 112 -21.32 -20.14 -3.72
CA GLU A 112 -22.26 -20.20 -2.60
C GLU A 112 -21.79 -21.24 -1.58
N THR A 113 -21.64 -20.83 -0.35
CA THR A 113 -21.09 -21.63 0.74
C THR A 113 -22.04 -21.66 1.93
N PHE A 114 -22.20 -22.84 2.51
CA PHE A 114 -23.05 -23.10 3.68
C PHE A 114 -22.17 -23.26 4.92
N PHE A 115 -22.57 -22.61 6.03
CA PHE A 115 -21.80 -22.54 7.27
C PHE A 115 -22.56 -23.15 8.44
N ASP A 116 -21.85 -23.93 9.24
CA ASP A 116 -22.31 -24.29 10.57
C ASP A 116 -22.01 -23.12 11.53
N THR A 117 -23.02 -22.33 11.83
CA THR A 117 -22.90 -21.13 12.67
C THR A 117 -22.70 -21.44 14.16
N SER A 118 -22.72 -22.72 14.55
CA SER A 118 -22.30 -23.16 15.89
C SER A 118 -20.77 -23.14 16.05
N CYS A 119 -20.02 -23.13 14.95
CA CYS A 119 -18.57 -22.97 14.96
C CYS A 119 -18.17 -21.55 15.39
N GLU A 120 -17.22 -21.41 16.29
CA GLU A 120 -16.74 -20.12 16.80
C GLU A 120 -16.26 -19.19 15.67
N LEU A 121 -15.66 -19.73 14.61
CA LEU A 121 -15.23 -18.97 13.45
C LEU A 121 -16.41 -18.33 12.69
N PHE A 122 -17.55 -19.01 12.65
CA PHE A 122 -18.73 -18.59 11.89
C PHE A 122 -19.87 -18.03 12.78
N HIS A 123 -19.55 -17.75 14.02
CA HIS A 123 -20.52 -17.20 14.94
C HIS A 123 -21.10 -15.86 14.43
N GLY A 124 -22.43 -15.78 14.38
CA GLY A 124 -23.14 -14.57 13.95
C GLY A 124 -23.16 -14.33 12.43
N LEU A 125 -22.65 -15.28 11.63
CA LEU A 125 -22.81 -15.26 10.18
C LEU A 125 -24.22 -15.72 9.79
N LYS A 126 -24.60 -15.40 8.54
CA LYS A 126 -25.71 -16.09 7.85
C LYS A 126 -25.27 -17.52 7.54
N GLU A 127 -26.17 -18.46 7.61
CA GLU A 127 -25.91 -19.87 7.31
C GLU A 127 -25.46 -20.11 5.86
N GLN A 128 -25.69 -19.15 4.95
CA GLN A 128 -25.38 -19.21 3.55
C GLN A 128 -24.91 -17.84 3.05
N SER A 129 -23.82 -17.82 2.28
CA SER A 129 -23.25 -16.59 1.72
C SER A 129 -22.25 -16.90 0.60
N VAL A 130 -21.97 -15.90 -0.22
CA VAL A 130 -20.97 -15.99 -1.29
C VAL A 130 -19.56 -15.90 -0.72
N THR A 131 -18.70 -16.85 -1.10
CA THR A 131 -17.26 -16.83 -0.82
C THR A 131 -16.45 -16.84 -2.11
N TRP A 132 -15.21 -16.43 -2.02
CA TRP A 132 -14.26 -16.45 -3.14
C TRP A 132 -13.37 -17.68 -3.05
N MET A 133 -13.53 -18.57 -4.02
CA MET A 133 -12.75 -19.79 -4.18
C MET A 133 -11.63 -19.62 -5.21
N SER A 134 -10.51 -20.27 -4.96
CA SER A 134 -9.38 -20.33 -5.89
C SER A 134 -8.55 -21.59 -5.62
N HIS A 135 -9.12 -22.78 -5.92
CA HIS A 135 -8.43 -24.03 -5.65
C HIS A 135 -8.70 -25.14 -6.67
N GLY A 136 -7.65 -25.91 -6.96
CA GLY A 136 -7.74 -27.15 -7.74
C GLY A 136 -7.58 -28.41 -6.88
N ASP A 137 -7.06 -28.28 -5.67
CA ASP A 137 -6.95 -29.35 -4.67
C ASP A 137 -8.00 -29.18 -3.58
N TYR A 138 -8.46 -30.29 -2.99
CA TYR A 138 -9.42 -30.28 -1.90
C TYR A 138 -9.10 -31.34 -0.84
N MET A 139 -9.67 -31.25 0.33
CA MET A 139 -9.54 -32.24 1.40
C MET A 139 -10.47 -33.42 1.13
N ALA A 140 -9.91 -34.54 0.68
CA ALA A 140 -10.67 -35.78 0.49
C ALA A 140 -10.96 -36.52 1.79
N LYS A 141 -10.15 -36.28 2.84
CA LYS A 141 -10.35 -36.82 4.18
C LYS A 141 -10.00 -35.78 5.24
N VAL A 142 -10.93 -35.51 6.13
CA VAL A 142 -10.74 -34.64 7.29
C VAL A 142 -9.88 -35.34 8.34
N PRO A 143 -8.95 -34.66 9.03
CA PRO A 143 -8.16 -35.23 10.11
C PRO A 143 -9.02 -35.71 11.28
N GLU A 144 -8.50 -36.66 12.03
CA GLU A 144 -9.17 -37.13 13.25
C GLU A 144 -9.29 -36.00 14.29
N GLY A 145 -10.47 -35.90 14.94
CA GLY A 145 -10.80 -34.84 15.88
C GLY A 145 -11.36 -33.56 15.25
N PHE A 146 -11.26 -33.40 13.94
CA PHE A 146 -11.88 -32.28 13.23
C PHE A 146 -13.31 -32.62 12.81
N ARG A 147 -14.17 -31.59 12.81
CA ARG A 147 -15.50 -31.64 12.21
C ARG A 147 -15.59 -30.71 10.99
N LEU A 148 -16.46 -31.03 10.07
CA LEU A 148 -16.83 -30.15 8.98
C LEU A 148 -17.65 -28.99 9.54
N CYS A 149 -17.31 -27.77 9.13
CA CYS A 149 -18.03 -26.58 9.53
C CYS A 149 -18.46 -25.69 8.34
N ALA A 150 -18.03 -26.00 7.12
CA ALA A 150 -18.53 -25.36 5.90
C ALA A 150 -18.45 -26.31 4.70
N HIS A 151 -19.39 -26.17 3.75
CA HIS A 151 -19.42 -26.90 2.50
C HIS A 151 -20.02 -26.03 1.38
N SER A 152 -19.76 -26.39 0.12
CA SER A 152 -20.46 -25.92 -1.06
C SER A 152 -21.17 -27.07 -1.76
N GLU A 153 -21.90 -26.82 -2.84
CA GLU A 153 -22.49 -27.89 -3.64
C GLU A 153 -21.43 -28.81 -4.28
N ALA A 154 -20.30 -28.23 -4.74
CA ALA A 154 -19.25 -28.97 -5.43
C ALA A 154 -18.21 -29.56 -4.45
N CYS A 155 -17.93 -28.90 -3.33
CA CYS A 155 -16.91 -29.31 -2.37
C CYS A 155 -17.51 -29.52 -0.97
N PRO A 156 -17.52 -30.76 -0.45
CA PRO A 156 -18.07 -31.07 0.86
C PRO A 156 -17.17 -30.62 2.02
N THR A 157 -15.90 -30.26 1.75
CA THR A 157 -14.86 -30.01 2.76
C THR A 157 -14.28 -28.60 2.65
N VAL A 158 -15.15 -27.59 2.59
CA VAL A 158 -14.76 -26.18 2.44
C VAL A 158 -14.26 -25.58 3.77
N GLY A 159 -14.76 -26.07 4.89
CA GLY A 159 -14.33 -25.62 6.21
C GLY A 159 -14.23 -26.75 7.22
N ILE A 160 -13.17 -26.74 8.03
CA ILE A 160 -12.90 -27.69 9.11
C ILE A 160 -12.55 -26.97 10.39
N CYS A 161 -12.90 -27.54 11.54
CA CYS A 161 -12.50 -27.02 12.84
C CYS A 161 -12.25 -28.12 13.87
N ASP A 162 -11.25 -27.88 14.71
CA ASP A 162 -11.07 -28.53 16.01
C ASP A 162 -11.06 -27.46 17.09
N GLU A 163 -12.21 -27.27 17.72
CA GLU A 163 -12.38 -26.21 18.71
C GLU A 163 -11.61 -26.45 20.00
N ALA A 164 -11.36 -27.72 20.34
CA ALA A 164 -10.59 -28.08 21.53
C ALA A 164 -9.12 -27.65 21.38
N ARG A 165 -8.53 -27.87 20.20
CA ARG A 165 -7.18 -27.42 19.87
C ARG A 165 -7.14 -25.99 19.33
N LYS A 166 -8.29 -25.35 19.07
CA LYS A 166 -8.43 -24.01 18.46
C LYS A 166 -7.82 -23.92 17.06
N ILE A 167 -7.96 -24.99 16.27
CA ILE A 167 -7.44 -25.07 14.91
C ILE A 167 -8.60 -25.02 13.92
N TYR A 168 -8.54 -24.09 12.99
CA TYR A 168 -9.58 -23.84 11.99
C TYR A 168 -8.95 -23.81 10.60
N GLY A 169 -9.69 -24.27 9.62
CA GLY A 169 -9.27 -24.19 8.22
C GLY A 169 -10.44 -23.85 7.31
N VAL A 170 -10.20 -22.95 6.35
CA VAL A 170 -11.18 -22.60 5.31
C VAL A 170 -10.49 -22.68 3.93
N GLN A 171 -11.21 -23.24 2.94
CA GLN A 171 -10.69 -23.40 1.58
C GLN A 171 -10.80 -22.10 0.78
N PHE A 172 -11.78 -21.27 1.08
CA PHE A 172 -11.99 -19.96 0.47
C PHE A 172 -11.10 -18.87 1.10
N HIS A 173 -11.12 -17.68 0.49
CA HIS A 173 -10.35 -16.52 0.91
C HIS A 173 -11.24 -15.52 1.67
N PRO A 174 -11.23 -15.50 3.01
CA PRO A 174 -12.03 -14.56 3.81
C PRO A 174 -11.50 -13.12 3.75
N GLU A 175 -10.24 -12.93 3.35
CA GLU A 175 -9.57 -11.64 3.29
C GLU A 175 -10.01 -10.77 2.12
N VAL A 176 -10.53 -11.36 1.03
CA VAL A 176 -10.92 -10.62 -0.17
C VAL A 176 -12.35 -10.07 -0.09
N ASN A 177 -12.60 -8.93 -0.74
CA ASN A 177 -13.91 -8.27 -0.74
C ASN A 177 -15.05 -9.11 -1.36
N HIS A 178 -14.72 -10.10 -2.19
CA HIS A 178 -15.70 -10.97 -2.82
C HIS A 178 -16.27 -12.04 -1.86
N THR A 179 -15.64 -12.25 -0.69
CA THR A 179 -16.21 -13.06 0.39
C THR A 179 -17.02 -12.13 1.29
N GLU A 180 -18.35 -12.17 1.14
CA GLU A 180 -19.27 -11.18 1.73
C GLU A 180 -19.15 -11.06 3.26
N GLN A 181 -18.96 -12.16 3.98
CA GLN A 181 -18.87 -12.19 5.44
C GLN A 181 -17.43 -12.43 5.96
N GLY A 182 -16.43 -12.33 5.08
CA GLY A 182 -15.04 -12.64 5.40
C GLY A 182 -14.45 -11.78 6.53
N ALA A 183 -14.81 -10.50 6.57
CA ALA A 183 -14.38 -9.60 7.63
C ALA A 183 -14.88 -10.05 9.02
N LEU A 184 -16.13 -10.56 9.13
CA LEU A 184 -16.66 -11.07 10.38
C LEU A 184 -16.00 -12.39 10.79
N MET A 185 -15.66 -13.26 9.85
CA MET A 185 -14.92 -14.50 10.11
C MET A 185 -13.53 -14.21 10.71
N LEU A 186 -12.79 -13.30 10.10
CA LEU A 186 -11.47 -12.89 10.62
C LEU A 186 -11.59 -12.23 11.99
N ARG A 187 -12.60 -11.38 12.20
CA ARG A 187 -12.88 -10.79 13.50
C ARG A 187 -13.20 -11.85 14.56
N ASN A 188 -13.99 -12.87 14.20
CA ASN A 188 -14.29 -13.98 15.12
C ASN A 188 -13.02 -14.75 15.50
N PHE A 189 -12.16 -15.06 14.53
CA PHE A 189 -10.87 -15.69 14.83
C PHE A 189 -10.06 -14.85 15.82
N LEU A 190 -9.91 -13.56 15.56
CA LEU A 190 -9.10 -12.67 16.40
C LEU A 190 -9.67 -12.50 17.81
N TYR A 191 -10.96 -12.20 17.93
CA TYR A 191 -11.55 -11.84 19.21
C TYR A 191 -12.15 -13.02 19.96
N ARG A 192 -12.77 -13.98 19.26
CA ARG A 192 -13.43 -15.12 19.93
C ARG A 192 -12.46 -16.28 20.15
N VAL A 193 -11.54 -16.54 19.21
CA VAL A 193 -10.59 -17.65 19.29
C VAL A 193 -9.26 -17.23 19.93
N CYS A 194 -8.60 -16.19 19.36
CA CYS A 194 -7.32 -15.68 19.88
C CYS A 194 -7.46 -14.83 21.15
N LYS A 195 -8.68 -14.35 21.48
CA LYS A 195 -8.94 -13.46 22.62
C LYS A 195 -8.11 -12.17 22.56
N ALA A 196 -7.96 -11.59 21.38
CA ALA A 196 -7.23 -10.35 21.17
C ALA A 196 -7.87 -9.19 21.96
N ALA A 197 -7.04 -8.30 22.49
CA ALA A 197 -7.48 -7.11 23.24
C ALA A 197 -7.95 -5.95 22.35
N GLY A 198 -7.53 -5.92 21.07
CA GLY A 198 -7.85 -4.82 20.17
C GLY A 198 -7.12 -3.51 20.51
N ASP A 199 -5.89 -3.61 20.99
CA ASP A 199 -5.09 -2.50 21.52
C ASP A 199 -4.12 -1.88 20.51
N TRP A 200 -4.17 -2.33 19.26
CA TRP A 200 -3.39 -1.73 18.19
C TRP A 200 -4.09 -0.49 17.64
N THR A 201 -3.77 0.68 18.18
CA THR A 201 -4.32 1.98 17.75
C THR A 201 -3.21 2.94 17.33
N MET A 202 -3.53 3.89 16.46
CA MET A 202 -2.55 4.90 16.03
C MET A 202 -2.20 5.88 17.14
N ALA A 203 -3.10 6.14 18.06
CA ALA A 203 -2.83 6.95 19.25
C ALA A 203 -1.75 6.30 20.15
N ASP A 204 -1.86 5.00 20.42
CA ASP A 204 -0.86 4.26 21.19
C ASP A 204 0.47 4.12 20.43
N TYR A 205 0.37 3.89 19.11
CA TYR A 205 1.56 3.86 18.25
C TYR A 205 2.33 5.17 18.32
N ARG A 206 1.64 6.32 18.15
CA ARG A 206 2.22 7.66 18.25
C ARG A 206 3.03 7.83 19.53
N GLN A 207 2.42 7.55 20.68
CA GLN A 207 3.09 7.70 21.98
C GLN A 207 4.33 6.81 22.12
N THR A 208 4.20 5.55 21.67
CA THR A 208 5.29 4.57 21.75
C THR A 208 6.43 4.94 20.81
N ALA A 209 6.11 5.35 19.58
CA ALA A 209 7.09 5.76 18.58
C ALA A 209 7.84 7.03 19.00
N ILE A 210 7.14 8.05 19.52
CA ILE A 210 7.76 9.27 20.04
C ILE A 210 8.77 8.96 21.13
N ARG A 211 8.41 8.08 22.08
CA ARG A 211 9.34 7.68 23.17
C ARG A 211 10.56 6.98 22.60
N ALA A 212 10.38 6.01 21.70
CA ALA A 212 11.48 5.27 21.09
C ALA A 212 12.40 6.19 20.26
N ILE A 213 11.84 7.15 19.52
CA ILE A 213 12.60 8.13 18.75
C ILE A 213 13.43 9.01 19.71
N ARG A 214 12.84 9.54 20.78
CA ARG A 214 13.55 10.36 21.77
C ARG A 214 14.71 9.63 22.42
N GLU A 215 14.49 8.37 22.82
CA GLU A 215 15.53 7.52 23.41
C GLU A 215 16.67 7.28 22.41
N LYS A 216 16.34 7.04 21.14
CA LYS A 216 17.32 6.74 20.09
C LYS A 216 18.13 7.96 19.67
N VAL A 217 17.47 9.10 19.47
CA VAL A 217 18.10 10.33 18.99
C VAL A 217 18.88 11.03 20.10
N GLY A 218 18.38 11.02 21.34
CA GLY A 218 18.99 11.73 22.46
C GLY A 218 19.21 13.22 22.15
N THR A 219 20.46 13.66 22.15
CA THR A 219 20.87 15.03 21.79
C THR A 219 21.32 15.17 20.32
N GLY A 220 21.22 14.10 19.54
CA GLY A 220 21.64 14.08 18.14
C GLY A 220 20.73 14.88 17.22
N LYS A 221 21.16 15.06 15.98
CA LYS A 221 20.41 15.75 14.92
C LYS A 221 19.94 14.75 13.86
N ALA A 222 18.75 14.96 13.35
CA ALA A 222 18.15 14.13 12.30
C ALA A 222 17.86 14.95 11.04
N LEU A 223 18.06 14.31 9.87
CA LEU A 223 17.78 14.87 8.56
C LEU A 223 16.73 14.04 7.84
N LEU A 224 15.75 14.69 7.23
CA LEU A 224 14.70 14.05 6.47
C LEU A 224 14.57 14.71 5.10
N ALA A 225 14.57 13.89 4.03
CA ALA A 225 14.18 14.32 2.70
C ALA A 225 12.65 14.30 2.59
N LEU A 226 12.04 15.47 2.55
CA LEU A 226 10.59 15.62 2.44
C LEU A 226 10.19 15.67 0.97
N SER A 227 9.51 14.64 0.49
CA SER A 227 9.06 14.55 -0.91
C SER A 227 7.68 15.18 -1.16
N GLY A 228 6.99 15.64 -0.10
CA GLY A 228 5.59 16.08 -0.19
C GLY A 228 4.57 14.93 -0.24
N GLY A 229 5.01 13.68 -0.32
CA GLY A 229 4.13 12.50 -0.22
C GLY A 229 3.63 12.27 1.21
N VAL A 230 2.55 11.47 1.34
CA VAL A 230 1.91 11.17 2.64
C VAL A 230 2.92 10.61 3.64
N ASP A 231 3.72 9.62 3.22
CA ASP A 231 4.62 8.90 4.13
C ASP A 231 5.73 9.79 4.69
N SER A 232 6.40 10.54 3.81
CA SER A 232 7.43 11.50 4.23
C SER A 232 6.85 12.61 5.11
N SER A 233 5.62 13.06 4.84
CA SER A 233 4.94 14.08 5.65
C SER A 233 4.56 13.56 7.04
N VAL A 234 4.05 12.32 7.14
CA VAL A 234 3.74 11.70 8.44
C VAL A 234 5.00 11.39 9.23
N ALA A 235 6.06 10.90 8.56
CA ALA A 235 7.37 10.73 9.20
C ALA A 235 7.92 12.06 9.75
N ALA A 236 7.84 13.13 8.97
CA ALA A 236 8.26 14.47 9.39
C ALA A 236 7.48 14.96 10.61
N ALA A 237 6.15 14.84 10.60
CA ALA A 237 5.29 15.25 11.70
C ALA A 237 5.57 14.44 12.99
N LEU A 238 5.73 13.12 12.87
CA LEU A 238 6.07 12.27 14.01
C LEU A 238 7.44 12.60 14.60
N MET A 239 8.45 12.81 13.75
CA MET A 239 9.77 13.23 14.16
C MET A 239 9.76 14.63 14.79
N ALA A 240 9.01 15.58 14.21
CA ALA A 240 8.87 16.94 14.73
C ALA A 240 8.28 16.93 16.15
N GLU A 241 7.26 16.12 16.40
CA GLU A 241 6.68 15.97 17.74
C GLU A 241 7.65 15.28 18.72
N ALA A 242 8.47 14.37 18.23
CA ALA A 242 9.42 13.64 19.06
C ALA A 242 10.63 14.49 19.48
N ILE A 243 11.26 15.19 18.52
CA ILE A 243 12.58 15.81 18.71
C ILE A 243 12.64 17.32 18.35
N GLY A 244 11.53 17.89 17.84
CA GLY A 244 11.43 19.33 17.58
C GLY A 244 12.57 19.86 16.70
N ASN A 245 13.24 20.90 17.15
CA ASN A 245 14.31 21.61 16.43
C ASN A 245 15.59 20.79 16.18
N GLN A 246 15.69 19.57 16.67
CA GLN A 246 16.77 18.64 16.28
C GLN A 246 16.51 18.04 14.88
N LEU A 247 15.30 18.20 14.33
CA LEU A 247 14.94 17.75 12.99
C LEU A 247 15.17 18.84 11.94
N THR A 248 15.89 18.50 10.89
CA THR A 248 15.94 19.30 9.65
C THR A 248 15.21 18.56 8.53
N CYS A 249 14.20 19.19 7.94
CA CYS A 249 13.49 18.71 6.77
C CYS A 249 13.95 19.46 5.53
N VAL A 250 14.46 18.76 4.53
CA VAL A 250 14.83 19.34 3.24
C VAL A 250 13.76 18.97 2.21
N PHE A 251 13.05 19.97 1.72
CA PHE A 251 12.07 19.85 0.66
C PHE A 251 12.66 20.36 -0.65
N VAL A 252 12.82 19.47 -1.63
CA VAL A 252 13.34 19.82 -2.94
C VAL A 252 12.19 20.12 -3.88
N ASP A 253 12.00 21.40 -4.18
CA ASP A 253 11.07 21.85 -5.20
C ASP A 253 11.75 21.77 -6.57
N HIS A 254 11.56 20.64 -7.23
CA HIS A 254 12.18 20.32 -8.53
C HIS A 254 11.40 20.86 -9.74
N GLY A 255 10.34 21.62 -9.50
CA GLY A 255 9.54 22.20 -10.58
C GLY A 255 8.66 21.21 -11.36
N LEU A 256 8.56 19.95 -10.92
CA LEU A 256 7.70 18.91 -11.53
C LEU A 256 6.49 18.56 -10.65
N MET A 257 6.21 19.43 -9.67
CA MET A 257 5.09 19.27 -8.75
C MET A 257 3.79 19.83 -9.33
N ARG A 258 2.68 19.41 -8.72
CA ARG A 258 1.36 19.99 -9.01
C ARG A 258 1.32 21.48 -8.68
N LYS A 259 0.29 22.15 -9.18
CA LYS A 259 0.05 23.55 -8.85
C LYS A 259 -0.02 23.76 -7.33
N ASP A 260 0.69 24.74 -6.82
CA ASP A 260 0.75 25.19 -5.42
C ASP A 260 1.23 24.12 -4.40
N GLU A 261 1.62 22.92 -4.85
CA GLU A 261 1.97 21.81 -3.97
C GLU A 261 3.16 22.12 -3.05
N GLY A 262 4.17 22.82 -3.53
CA GLY A 262 5.30 23.25 -2.72
C GLY A 262 4.90 24.20 -1.59
N ASP A 263 4.03 25.16 -1.87
CA ASP A 263 3.53 26.14 -0.92
C ASP A 263 2.62 25.48 0.13
N GLU A 264 1.79 24.51 -0.30
CA GLU A 264 0.96 23.70 0.61
C GLU A 264 1.81 22.91 1.61
N VAL A 265 2.90 22.29 1.16
CA VAL A 265 3.81 21.54 2.01
C VAL A 265 4.50 22.48 3.01
N GLU A 266 5.06 23.59 2.54
CA GLU A 266 5.70 24.58 3.40
C GLU A 266 4.73 25.13 4.46
N ALA A 267 3.50 25.51 4.06
CA ALA A 267 2.47 25.99 4.97
C ALA A 267 2.06 24.95 6.02
N ALA A 268 2.00 23.67 5.65
CA ALA A 268 1.65 22.61 6.59
C ALA A 268 2.70 22.44 7.69
N PHE A 269 3.98 22.61 7.37
CA PHE A 269 5.07 22.45 8.33
C PHE A 269 5.51 23.75 9.02
N SER A 270 5.02 24.93 8.61
CA SER A 270 5.34 26.23 9.20
C SER A 270 4.99 26.35 10.70
N LYS A 271 4.08 25.52 11.20
CA LYS A 271 3.63 25.50 12.60
C LYS A 271 4.47 24.63 13.53
N TRP A 272 5.39 23.85 12.97
CA TRP A 272 6.22 22.92 13.71
C TRP A 272 7.55 23.56 14.09
N ASP A 273 8.06 23.26 15.27
CA ASP A 273 9.39 23.69 15.72
C ASP A 273 10.48 22.81 15.08
N ILE A 274 10.71 23.00 13.78
CA ILE A 274 11.70 22.24 12.98
C ILE A 274 12.50 23.19 12.09
N HIS A 275 13.65 22.74 11.63
CA HIS A 275 14.39 23.42 10.57
C HIS A 275 13.84 22.97 9.21
N PHE A 276 13.00 23.80 8.59
CA PHE A 276 12.47 23.53 7.25
C PHE A 276 13.27 24.27 6.19
N VAL A 277 13.84 23.54 5.24
CA VAL A 277 14.66 24.06 4.14
C VAL A 277 13.97 23.73 2.82
N ARG A 278 13.43 24.74 2.13
CA ARG A 278 12.93 24.59 0.74
C ARG A 278 14.04 24.94 -0.24
N VAL A 279 14.36 24.02 -1.13
CA VAL A 279 15.36 24.19 -2.18
C VAL A 279 14.64 24.33 -3.49
N ASN A 280 14.61 25.55 -4.05
CA ASN A 280 14.09 25.76 -5.41
C ASN A 280 15.13 25.28 -6.42
N ALA A 281 14.82 24.18 -7.11
CA ALA A 281 15.70 23.53 -8.07
C ALA A 281 15.08 23.41 -9.48
N GLU A 282 13.92 24.07 -9.75
CA GLU A 282 13.20 23.97 -11.03
C GLU A 282 14.11 24.15 -12.24
N GLU A 283 14.87 25.24 -12.32
CA GLU A 283 15.76 25.51 -13.46
C GLU A 283 16.80 24.42 -13.66
N ARG A 284 17.31 23.86 -12.57
CA ARG A 284 18.33 22.82 -12.57
C ARG A 284 17.77 21.51 -13.15
N PHE A 285 16.58 21.10 -12.72
CA PHE A 285 15.92 19.89 -13.24
C PHE A 285 15.49 20.08 -14.69
N LEU A 286 14.88 21.19 -15.05
CA LEU A 286 14.47 21.48 -16.41
C LEU A 286 15.66 21.53 -17.36
N GLY A 287 16.79 22.12 -16.94
CA GLY A 287 18.01 22.13 -17.73
C GLY A 287 18.57 20.73 -18.02
N LYS A 288 18.45 19.80 -17.06
CA LYS A 288 18.86 18.39 -17.27
C LYS A 288 17.90 17.58 -18.13
N LEU A 289 16.63 17.95 -18.14
CA LEU A 289 15.57 17.29 -18.90
C LEU A 289 15.38 17.85 -20.31
N ALA A 290 16.08 18.92 -20.67
CA ALA A 290 16.00 19.53 -22.00
C ALA A 290 16.37 18.50 -23.09
N GLY A 291 15.48 18.33 -24.08
CA GLY A 291 15.66 17.37 -25.18
C GLY A 291 15.40 15.90 -24.79
N VAL A 292 15.04 15.60 -23.55
CA VAL A 292 14.79 14.23 -23.09
C VAL A 292 13.30 13.88 -23.26
N SER A 293 13.02 12.84 -24.05
CA SER A 293 11.66 12.38 -24.32
C SER A 293 11.38 10.94 -23.85
N GLU A 294 12.42 10.16 -23.59
CA GLU A 294 12.29 8.74 -23.21
C GLU A 294 11.97 8.62 -21.69
N PRO A 295 10.90 7.91 -21.29
CA PRO A 295 10.39 7.89 -19.92
C PRO A 295 11.39 7.41 -18.87
N GLU A 296 12.11 6.32 -19.13
CA GLU A 296 13.08 5.77 -18.17
C GLU A 296 14.30 6.71 -18.00
N THR A 297 14.69 7.40 -19.06
CA THR A 297 15.75 8.41 -18.99
C THR A 297 15.30 9.61 -18.14
N LYS A 298 14.05 10.08 -18.31
CA LYS A 298 13.48 11.10 -17.42
C LYS A 298 13.53 10.68 -15.95
N ARG A 299 13.09 9.46 -15.63
CA ARG A 299 13.07 8.91 -14.26
C ARG A 299 14.48 8.87 -13.65
N LYS A 300 15.46 8.39 -14.40
CA LYS A 300 16.87 8.31 -13.95
C LYS A 300 17.45 9.68 -13.68
N ILE A 301 17.30 10.63 -14.61
CA ILE A 301 17.80 12.00 -14.45
C ILE A 301 17.18 12.66 -13.21
N ILE A 302 15.87 12.55 -13.04
CA ILE A 302 15.16 13.16 -11.91
C ILE A 302 15.63 12.54 -10.59
N GLY A 303 15.74 11.21 -10.52
CA GLY A 303 16.22 10.51 -9.34
C GLY A 303 17.65 10.89 -8.96
N GLU A 304 18.58 10.85 -9.91
CA GLU A 304 19.97 11.24 -9.67
C GLU A 304 20.10 12.71 -9.25
N GLU A 305 19.37 13.59 -9.91
CA GLU A 305 19.47 15.03 -9.63
C GLU A 305 18.88 15.37 -8.27
N PHE A 306 17.79 14.69 -7.88
CA PHE A 306 17.21 14.83 -6.54
C PHE A 306 18.25 14.49 -5.45
N ILE A 307 18.95 13.37 -5.62
CA ILE A 307 20.00 12.95 -4.68
C ILE A 307 21.10 14.03 -4.60
N ARG A 308 21.58 14.53 -5.73
CA ARG A 308 22.64 15.54 -5.77
C ARG A 308 22.25 16.85 -5.11
N VAL A 309 20.99 17.28 -5.30
CA VAL A 309 20.46 18.49 -4.62
C VAL A 309 20.40 18.25 -3.13
N PHE A 310 19.85 17.11 -2.70
CA PHE A 310 19.75 16.76 -1.30
C PHE A 310 21.12 16.66 -0.62
N GLU A 311 22.12 16.03 -1.26
CA GLU A 311 23.49 15.96 -0.78
C GLU A 311 24.14 17.34 -0.62
N ALA A 312 23.93 18.23 -1.59
CA ALA A 312 24.45 19.57 -1.53
C ALA A 312 23.90 20.35 -0.34
N GLU A 313 22.60 20.18 -0.04
CA GLU A 313 21.98 20.82 1.13
C GLU A 313 22.42 20.14 2.44
N ALA A 314 22.49 18.82 2.48
CA ALA A 314 23.00 18.10 3.65
C ALA A 314 24.41 18.56 4.06
N LYS A 315 25.29 18.81 3.07
CA LYS A 315 26.65 19.36 3.33
C LYS A 315 26.62 20.77 3.93
N LYS A 316 25.66 21.63 3.54
CA LYS A 316 25.49 22.97 4.14
C LYS A 316 24.98 22.91 5.57
N ILE A 317 24.08 21.96 5.85
CA ILE A 317 23.53 21.73 7.19
C ILE A 317 24.61 21.25 8.17
N GLY A 318 25.63 20.54 7.68
CA GLY A 318 26.75 20.04 8.45
C GLY A 318 26.49 18.68 9.07
N ALA A 319 27.15 18.38 10.20
CA ALA A 319 27.06 17.06 10.81
C ALA A 319 25.64 16.75 11.31
N VAL A 320 25.07 15.66 10.82
CA VAL A 320 23.82 15.06 11.26
C VAL A 320 24.07 13.60 11.64
N ASP A 321 23.43 13.17 12.72
CA ASP A 321 23.64 11.83 13.27
C ASP A 321 22.73 10.78 12.62
N PHE A 322 21.52 11.17 12.21
CA PHE A 322 20.49 10.25 11.74
C PHE A 322 19.86 10.71 10.43
N LEU A 323 19.68 9.76 9.52
CA LEU A 323 18.82 9.95 8.33
C LEU A 323 17.44 9.35 8.61
N VAL A 324 16.38 10.09 8.29
CA VAL A 324 15.01 9.62 8.46
C VAL A 324 14.43 9.21 7.10
N GLN A 325 13.84 8.04 7.03
CA GLN A 325 13.18 7.52 5.84
C GLN A 325 11.72 7.18 6.12
N GLY A 326 10.85 7.46 5.16
CA GLY A 326 9.41 7.18 5.22
C GLY A 326 9.04 5.77 4.76
N THR A 327 9.91 4.77 4.97
CA THR A 327 9.65 3.36 4.66
C THR A 327 8.40 2.87 5.40
N ILE A 328 7.51 2.16 4.73
CA ILE A 328 6.30 1.56 5.29
C ILE A 328 6.36 0.03 5.23
N TYR A 329 5.43 -0.64 5.92
CA TYR A 329 5.48 -2.09 6.07
C TYR A 329 5.39 -2.89 4.76
N PRO A 330 4.59 -2.53 3.75
CA PRO A 330 4.62 -3.17 2.44
C PRO A 330 6.01 -3.15 1.79
N ASP A 331 6.75 -2.03 1.87
CA ASP A 331 8.10 -1.92 1.30
C ASP A 331 9.06 -2.94 1.94
N VAL A 332 8.88 -3.20 3.25
CA VAL A 332 9.68 -4.18 4.00
C VAL A 332 9.38 -5.62 3.55
N ILE A 333 8.10 -5.93 3.33
CA ILE A 333 7.67 -7.27 2.90
C ILE A 333 8.17 -7.55 1.47
N GLU A 334 8.03 -6.59 0.55
CA GLU A 334 8.42 -6.71 -0.86
C GLU A 334 9.94 -6.81 -1.04
N SER A 335 10.71 -6.16 -0.16
CA SER A 335 12.19 -6.21 -0.20
C SER A 335 12.78 -7.55 0.28
N GLY A 336 11.93 -8.50 0.68
CA GLY A 336 12.35 -9.77 1.28
C GLY A 336 12.71 -9.61 2.77
N LEU A 337 12.15 -10.48 3.60
CA LEU A 337 12.26 -10.46 5.07
C LEU A 337 13.67 -10.75 5.64
N GLY A 338 14.72 -10.60 4.83
CA GLY A 338 16.08 -10.91 5.21
C GLY A 338 17.07 -9.79 4.93
N ASN A 339 17.58 -9.17 5.98
CA ASN A 339 18.69 -8.22 6.05
C ASN A 339 18.44 -6.81 5.52
N SER A 340 18.52 -5.86 6.43
CA SER A 340 18.51 -4.40 6.27
C SER A 340 19.47 -3.80 5.22
N ALA A 341 20.21 -4.62 4.51
CA ALA A 341 21.17 -4.20 3.47
C ALA A 341 20.61 -4.22 2.03
N VAL A 342 19.43 -4.81 1.78
CA VAL A 342 18.88 -5.01 0.43
C VAL A 342 17.74 -4.04 0.08
N ILE A 343 17.26 -3.22 1.01
CA ILE A 343 16.20 -2.20 0.79
C ILE A 343 16.65 -1.08 -0.18
N LYS A 344 17.61 -1.36 -1.04
CA LYS A 344 18.30 -0.33 -1.84
C LYS A 344 17.80 -0.14 -3.25
N SER A 345 16.78 -0.84 -3.74
CA SER A 345 16.76 -0.81 -5.20
C SER A 345 15.65 -0.05 -5.91
N HIS A 346 14.45 0.21 -5.39
CA HIS A 346 13.45 0.76 -6.33
C HIS A 346 12.46 1.84 -5.86
N HIS A 347 12.34 2.16 -4.56
CA HIS A 347 11.39 3.20 -4.11
C HIS A 347 11.93 4.23 -3.12
N ASN A 348 13.11 4.03 -2.56
CA ASN A 348 13.81 5.05 -1.78
C ASN A 348 15.08 5.46 -2.51
N VAL A 349 15.24 6.75 -2.67
CA VAL A 349 16.39 7.48 -3.20
C VAL A 349 17.61 6.57 -3.41
N GLY A 350 17.78 6.05 -4.63
CA GLY A 350 18.88 5.17 -4.98
C GLY A 350 20.21 5.86 -4.79
N GLY A 351 20.96 5.42 -3.80
CA GLY A 351 22.25 6.00 -3.43
C GLY A 351 22.12 6.87 -2.17
N LEU A 352 22.41 6.28 -1.01
CA LEU A 352 22.81 7.08 0.13
C LEU A 352 24.06 7.85 -0.25
N PRO A 353 24.18 9.15 0.13
CA PRO A 353 25.38 9.92 -0.12
C PRO A 353 26.60 9.20 0.44
N ASP A 354 27.57 8.89 -0.37
CA ASP A 354 28.85 8.29 0.05
C ASP A 354 29.65 9.21 1.00
N TYR A 355 29.14 10.42 1.27
CA TYR A 355 29.83 11.49 1.97
C TYR A 355 29.21 11.94 3.29
N VAL A 356 28.08 11.37 3.72
CA VAL A 356 27.49 11.74 5.00
C VAL A 356 27.51 10.50 5.91
N ASP A 357 28.39 10.53 6.91
CA ASP A 357 28.49 9.49 7.95
C ASP A 357 27.30 9.62 8.91
N PHE A 358 26.16 9.06 8.51
CA PHE A 358 25.05 8.86 9.46
C PHE A 358 25.37 7.69 10.38
N LYS A 359 25.12 7.87 11.67
CA LYS A 359 25.25 6.79 12.65
C LYS A 359 24.24 5.67 12.36
N GLU A 360 23.01 6.07 11.99
CA GLU A 360 21.92 5.13 11.77
C GLU A 360 20.77 5.77 10.96
N ILE A 361 19.97 4.90 10.31
CA ILE A 361 18.72 5.28 9.65
C ILE A 361 17.56 5.09 10.63
N ILE A 362 16.65 6.07 10.70
CA ILE A 362 15.41 6.00 11.46
C ILE A 362 14.26 5.83 10.48
N GLU A 363 13.51 4.73 10.60
CA GLU A 363 12.34 4.41 9.78
C GLU A 363 11.10 4.37 10.68
N PRO A 364 10.52 5.52 11.01
CA PRO A 364 9.49 5.61 12.04
C PRO A 364 8.15 5.00 11.63
N LEU A 365 7.94 4.69 10.34
CA LEU A 365 6.71 4.13 9.80
C LEU A 365 6.86 2.68 9.34
N ARG A 366 8.03 2.07 9.52
CA ARG A 366 8.42 0.75 9.01
C ARG A 366 7.42 -0.37 9.34
N MET A 367 6.69 -0.24 10.43
CA MET A 367 5.74 -1.25 10.91
C MET A 367 4.29 -0.95 10.51
N LEU A 368 4.02 0.11 9.75
CA LEU A 368 2.68 0.57 9.43
C LEU A 368 2.30 0.29 7.98
N PHE A 369 1.06 -0.14 7.77
CA PHE A 369 0.42 -0.11 6.46
C PHE A 369 0.00 1.31 6.07
N LYS A 370 -0.24 1.53 4.78
CA LYS A 370 -0.60 2.86 4.25
C LYS A 370 -1.79 3.52 4.94
N ASP A 371 -2.80 2.73 5.28
CA ASP A 371 -4.00 3.25 5.95
C ASP A 371 -3.71 3.61 7.41
N GLU A 372 -2.83 2.86 8.07
CA GLU A 372 -2.34 3.17 9.41
C GLU A 372 -1.48 4.45 9.40
N VAL A 373 -0.65 4.64 8.38
CA VAL A 373 0.12 5.89 8.18
C VAL A 373 -0.82 7.08 8.05
N ARG A 374 -1.90 6.97 7.27
CA ARG A 374 -2.92 8.00 7.17
C ARG A 374 -3.63 8.25 8.51
N GLY A 375 -3.98 7.18 9.23
CA GLY A 375 -4.53 7.28 10.58
C GLY A 375 -3.60 8.02 11.54
N LEU A 376 -2.32 7.67 11.53
CA LEU A 376 -1.29 8.35 12.31
C LEU A 376 -1.14 9.83 11.92
N GLY A 377 -1.21 10.15 10.64
CA GLY A 377 -1.18 11.54 10.14
C GLY A 377 -2.31 12.39 10.72
N ARG A 378 -3.52 11.84 10.83
CA ARG A 378 -4.66 12.51 11.50
C ARG A 378 -4.43 12.69 12.99
N GLU A 379 -3.92 11.66 13.68
CA GLU A 379 -3.56 11.73 15.11
C GLU A 379 -2.49 12.78 15.40
N LEU A 380 -1.60 13.04 14.44
CA LEU A 380 -0.57 14.08 14.51
C LEU A 380 -1.09 15.46 14.10
N GLY A 381 -2.35 15.58 13.67
CA GLY A 381 -2.96 16.86 13.29
C GLY A 381 -2.55 17.39 11.92
N LEU A 382 -2.06 16.52 11.03
CA LEU A 382 -1.81 16.91 9.64
C LEU A 382 -3.12 17.24 8.91
N PRO A 383 -3.14 18.24 8.01
CA PRO A 383 -4.30 18.57 7.22
C PRO A 383 -4.80 17.40 6.37
N GLU A 384 -6.12 17.24 6.25
CA GLU A 384 -6.74 16.13 5.52
C GLU A 384 -6.29 16.07 4.06
N TYR A 385 -6.05 17.20 3.41
CA TYR A 385 -5.56 17.24 2.02
C TYR A 385 -4.15 16.64 1.86
N LEU A 386 -3.30 16.65 2.90
CA LEU A 386 -2.01 15.96 2.90
C LEU A 386 -2.18 14.47 3.18
N VAL A 387 -2.98 14.12 4.19
CA VAL A 387 -3.19 12.75 4.62
C VAL A 387 -3.89 11.91 3.55
N MET A 388 -4.88 12.50 2.87
CA MET A 388 -5.67 11.82 1.83
C MET A 388 -5.15 12.07 0.43
N ARG A 389 -3.98 12.69 0.29
CA ARG A 389 -3.37 12.91 -1.01
C ARG A 389 -3.27 11.60 -1.80
N GLN A 390 -3.78 11.62 -3.04
CA GLN A 390 -3.66 10.49 -3.93
C GLN A 390 -2.17 10.22 -4.28
N PRO A 391 -1.81 8.99 -4.65
CA PRO A 391 -0.44 8.66 -5.07
C PRO A 391 0.05 9.64 -6.13
N PHE A 392 1.29 10.10 -5.97
CA PHE A 392 1.96 10.94 -6.93
C PHE A 392 3.34 10.36 -7.17
N PRO A 393 3.69 10.06 -8.42
CA PRO A 393 4.95 9.39 -8.71
C PRO A 393 6.16 10.27 -8.39
N GLY A 394 7.29 9.66 -8.03
CA GLY A 394 8.52 10.39 -7.73
C GLY A 394 8.97 11.38 -8.81
N PRO A 395 8.88 11.03 -10.12
CA PRO A 395 9.16 11.96 -11.21
C PRO A 395 8.14 13.10 -11.36
N GLY A 396 7.07 13.12 -10.60
CA GLY A 396 6.06 14.16 -10.64
C GLY A 396 5.33 14.25 -11.98
N LEU A 397 5.06 15.47 -12.43
CA LEU A 397 4.40 15.73 -13.71
C LEU A 397 5.26 15.36 -14.93
N ALA A 398 6.54 15.06 -14.77
CA ALA A 398 7.43 14.69 -15.87
C ALA A 398 6.92 13.49 -16.68
N ILE A 399 6.29 12.51 -16.02
CA ILE A 399 5.72 11.33 -16.67
C ILE A 399 4.25 11.50 -17.09
N ARG A 400 3.74 12.74 -16.97
CA ARG A 400 2.42 13.16 -17.45
C ARG A 400 2.52 14.20 -18.57
N VAL A 401 3.72 14.57 -18.97
CA VAL A 401 4.02 15.28 -20.19
C VAL A 401 4.67 14.30 -21.17
N ILE A 402 3.89 13.85 -22.15
CA ILE A 402 4.39 12.89 -23.14
C ILE A 402 5.42 13.57 -24.05
N GLY A 403 6.60 12.95 -24.16
CA GLY A 403 7.73 13.50 -24.91
C GLY A 403 8.55 14.52 -24.11
N GLU A 404 9.18 15.48 -24.80
CA GLU A 404 10.04 16.48 -24.17
C GLU A 404 9.29 17.39 -23.19
N ILE A 405 9.93 17.65 -22.05
CA ILE A 405 9.41 18.51 -20.99
C ILE A 405 9.92 19.94 -21.19
N THR A 406 8.98 20.89 -21.14
CA THR A 406 9.29 22.32 -21.11
C THR A 406 8.50 22.99 -20.00
N LYS A 407 8.95 24.14 -19.53
CA LYS A 407 8.22 24.92 -18.52
C LYS A 407 6.80 25.25 -18.99
N GLU A 408 6.62 25.66 -20.24
CA GLU A 408 5.31 25.97 -20.82
C GLU A 408 4.36 24.76 -20.77
N LYS A 409 4.84 23.56 -21.15
CA LYS A 409 4.03 22.34 -21.09
C LYS A 409 3.66 21.96 -19.65
N LEU A 410 4.59 22.14 -18.71
CA LEU A 410 4.33 21.88 -17.29
C LEU A 410 3.30 22.85 -16.73
N ASP A 411 3.40 24.14 -17.03
CA ASP A 411 2.46 25.15 -16.56
C ASP A 411 1.06 24.90 -17.15
N THR A 412 0.99 24.55 -18.45
CA THR A 412 -0.26 24.13 -19.10
C THR A 412 -0.88 22.91 -18.42
N LEU A 413 -0.07 21.88 -18.13
CA LEU A 413 -0.55 20.68 -17.46
C LEU A 413 -0.97 20.94 -16.02
N ARG A 414 -0.23 21.77 -15.27
CA ARG A 414 -0.60 22.14 -13.88
C ARG A 414 -1.97 22.77 -13.79
N GLU A 415 -2.27 23.72 -14.67
CA GLU A 415 -3.58 24.38 -14.70
C GLU A 415 -4.70 23.39 -15.07
N ALA A 416 -4.48 22.56 -16.10
CA ALA A 416 -5.45 21.57 -16.52
C ALA A 416 -5.71 20.50 -15.46
N ASP A 417 -4.65 19.96 -14.83
CA ASP A 417 -4.74 18.96 -13.74
C ASP A 417 -5.45 19.56 -12.52
N PHE A 418 -5.17 20.81 -12.20
CA PHE A 418 -5.85 21.51 -11.11
C PHE A 418 -7.36 21.61 -11.36
N ILE A 419 -7.78 22.04 -12.55
CA ILE A 419 -9.20 22.14 -12.91
C ILE A 419 -9.89 20.78 -12.85
N PHE A 420 -9.24 19.74 -13.37
CA PHE A 420 -9.81 18.38 -13.33
C PHE A 420 -10.01 17.92 -11.88
N ARG A 421 -9.01 18.07 -11.04
CA ARG A 421 -9.09 17.67 -9.62
C ARG A 421 -10.12 18.50 -8.84
N ASP A 422 -10.22 19.79 -9.10
CA ASP A 422 -11.17 20.71 -8.48
C ASP A 422 -12.63 20.34 -8.81
N GLU A 423 -12.95 20.08 -10.10
CA GLU A 423 -14.30 19.67 -10.50
C GLU A 423 -14.70 18.30 -9.96
N VAL A 424 -13.75 17.35 -9.95
CA VAL A 424 -13.98 16.02 -9.36
C VAL A 424 -14.28 16.14 -7.86
N ALA A 425 -13.50 16.94 -7.13
CA ALA A 425 -13.68 17.14 -5.69
C ALA A 425 -15.01 17.87 -5.39
N LYS A 426 -15.36 18.92 -6.15
CA LYS A 426 -16.65 19.62 -6.02
C LYS A 426 -17.85 18.71 -6.26
N ALA A 427 -17.69 17.72 -7.13
CA ALA A 427 -18.72 16.73 -7.42
C ALA A 427 -18.75 15.57 -6.41
N GLY A 428 -17.82 15.51 -5.45
CA GLY A 428 -17.73 14.48 -4.40
C GLY A 428 -17.16 13.13 -4.86
N TYR A 429 -16.58 13.07 -6.07
CA TYR A 429 -16.00 11.84 -6.63
C TYR A 429 -14.53 11.62 -6.28
N ASP A 430 -13.89 12.55 -5.60
CA ASP A 430 -12.47 12.46 -5.19
C ASP A 430 -12.17 11.28 -4.26
N ARG A 431 -13.18 10.78 -3.53
CA ARG A 431 -13.07 9.64 -2.62
C ARG A 431 -13.44 8.30 -3.25
N GLU A 432 -14.11 8.31 -4.39
CA GLU A 432 -14.51 7.11 -5.13
C GLU A 432 -13.38 6.60 -6.04
N MET A 433 -12.44 7.47 -6.38
CA MET A 433 -11.29 7.15 -7.23
C MET A 433 -10.01 7.05 -6.42
N ASN A 434 -9.20 6.04 -6.73
CA ASN A 434 -7.89 5.87 -6.08
C ASN A 434 -6.83 6.79 -6.67
N GLN A 435 -6.93 7.08 -7.97
CA GLN A 435 -6.04 8.00 -8.66
C GLN A 435 -6.76 8.63 -9.86
N TYR A 436 -6.58 9.94 -10.05
CA TYR A 436 -7.10 10.67 -11.20
C TYR A 436 -6.21 11.88 -11.50
N PHE A 437 -5.96 12.15 -12.77
CA PHE A 437 -5.01 13.16 -13.21
C PHE A 437 -5.18 13.48 -14.70
N ALA A 438 -4.56 14.58 -15.12
CA ALA A 438 -4.44 14.96 -16.52
C ALA A 438 -3.06 14.57 -17.08
N VAL A 439 -3.02 14.29 -18.39
CA VAL A 439 -1.80 13.98 -19.16
C VAL A 439 -1.77 14.89 -20.38
N LEU A 440 -0.69 15.66 -20.53
CA LEU A 440 -0.48 16.46 -21.72
C LEU A 440 0.20 15.59 -22.79
N THR A 441 -0.56 15.22 -23.81
CA THR A 441 -0.04 14.41 -24.91
C THR A 441 0.83 15.26 -25.86
N SER A 442 1.67 14.60 -26.66
CA SER A 442 2.38 15.27 -27.75
C SER A 442 1.49 15.51 -28.99
N MET A 443 0.29 14.93 -28.99
CA MET A 443 -0.65 15.02 -30.11
C MET A 443 -1.27 16.42 -30.19
N ARG A 444 -1.24 17.00 -31.39
CA ARG A 444 -1.92 18.26 -31.70
C ARG A 444 -3.13 17.99 -32.58
N SER A 445 -4.16 18.79 -32.41
CA SER A 445 -5.38 18.71 -33.21
C SER A 445 -5.83 20.06 -33.71
N VAL A 446 -6.58 20.04 -34.82
CA VAL A 446 -7.23 21.24 -35.32
C VAL A 446 -8.42 21.59 -34.44
N GLY A 447 -8.50 22.85 -34.02
CA GLY A 447 -9.63 23.43 -33.31
C GLY A 447 -10.15 24.68 -34.03
N VAL A 448 -11.31 25.14 -33.64
CA VAL A 448 -11.89 26.43 -34.05
C VAL A 448 -12.20 27.19 -32.77
N MET A 449 -11.47 28.27 -32.52
CA MET A 449 -11.68 29.14 -31.36
C MET A 449 -11.94 30.56 -31.85
N GLY A 450 -13.15 31.03 -31.64
CA GLY A 450 -13.62 32.23 -32.33
C GLY A 450 -13.70 32.01 -33.86
N ASP A 451 -13.24 32.97 -34.65
CA ASP A 451 -13.25 32.88 -36.12
C ASP A 451 -11.93 32.29 -36.69
N GLY A 452 -11.03 31.83 -35.82
CA GLY A 452 -9.71 31.31 -36.20
C GLY A 452 -9.54 29.82 -36.02
N ARG A 453 -8.74 29.18 -36.91
CA ARG A 453 -8.25 27.82 -36.71
C ARG A 453 -7.12 27.85 -35.72
N THR A 454 -7.16 26.90 -34.76
CA THR A 454 -6.06 26.62 -33.82
C THR A 454 -5.45 25.24 -34.11
N TYR A 455 -4.21 25.06 -33.68
CA TYR A 455 -3.52 23.77 -33.76
C TYR A 455 -2.79 23.52 -32.43
N ASP A 456 -3.57 23.05 -31.45
CA ASP A 456 -3.17 22.97 -30.05
C ASP A 456 -3.10 21.53 -29.56
N TYR A 457 -2.67 21.35 -28.31
CA TYR A 457 -2.51 20.03 -27.70
C TYR A 457 -3.84 19.34 -27.41
N THR A 458 -3.81 18.02 -27.47
CA THR A 458 -4.83 17.16 -26.91
C THR A 458 -4.43 16.77 -25.49
N LEU A 459 -5.32 17.00 -24.54
CA LEU A 459 -5.16 16.59 -23.16
C LEU A 459 -5.94 15.30 -22.91
N ALA A 460 -5.32 14.32 -22.26
CA ALA A 460 -5.99 13.13 -21.80
C ALA A 460 -6.31 13.24 -20.30
N LEU A 461 -7.50 12.83 -19.91
CA LEU A 461 -7.90 12.66 -18.52
C LEU A 461 -7.88 11.17 -18.18
N ARG A 462 -7.35 10.83 -17.03
CA ARG A 462 -7.29 9.46 -16.50
C ARG A 462 -7.91 9.44 -15.11
N GLY A 463 -8.86 8.53 -14.87
CA GLY A 463 -9.40 8.24 -13.54
C GLY A 463 -9.49 6.73 -13.36
N VAL A 464 -9.04 6.19 -12.23
CA VAL A 464 -9.03 4.76 -11.96
C VAL A 464 -9.52 4.42 -10.56
N THR A 465 -10.18 3.27 -10.47
CA THR A 465 -10.56 2.60 -9.23
C THR A 465 -9.76 1.29 -9.12
N THR A 466 -9.24 1.01 -7.94
CA THR A 466 -8.44 -0.18 -7.69
C THR A 466 -8.48 -0.57 -6.22
N SER A 467 -8.25 -1.84 -5.90
CA SER A 467 -8.09 -2.32 -4.53
C SER A 467 -6.62 -2.51 -4.13
N ASP A 468 -5.75 -2.77 -5.11
CA ASP A 468 -4.38 -3.26 -4.89
C ASP A 468 -3.31 -2.60 -5.76
N PHE A 469 -3.68 -1.73 -6.69
CA PHE A 469 -2.84 -1.12 -7.73
C PHE A 469 -2.18 -2.12 -8.70
N MET A 470 -2.38 -3.42 -8.53
CA MET A 470 -1.94 -4.44 -9.50
C MET A 470 -2.92 -4.52 -10.67
N THR A 471 -4.21 -4.47 -10.35
CA THR A 471 -5.30 -4.36 -11.31
C THR A 471 -6.05 -3.05 -11.07
N ALA A 472 -6.55 -2.43 -12.12
CA ALA A 472 -7.35 -1.22 -12.02
C ALA A 472 -8.39 -1.16 -13.14
N ASP A 473 -9.55 -0.65 -12.81
CA ASP A 473 -10.56 -0.30 -13.80
C ASP A 473 -10.65 1.22 -13.98
N TRP A 474 -11.07 1.69 -15.15
CA TRP A 474 -11.29 3.11 -15.35
C TRP A 474 -12.53 3.58 -14.58
N ALA A 475 -12.45 4.75 -13.99
CA ALA A 475 -13.54 5.32 -13.21
C ALA A 475 -14.65 5.85 -14.13
N ARG A 476 -15.92 5.59 -13.78
CA ARG A 476 -17.09 6.08 -14.53
C ARG A 476 -17.48 7.47 -14.03
N ILE A 477 -16.65 8.46 -14.35
CA ILE A 477 -16.94 9.85 -14.00
C ILE A 477 -18.22 10.29 -14.74
N PRO A 478 -19.21 10.89 -14.07
CA PRO A 478 -20.43 11.38 -14.71
C PRO A 478 -20.14 12.33 -15.87
N TYR A 479 -20.89 12.22 -16.94
CA TYR A 479 -20.71 13.05 -18.13
C TYR A 479 -20.84 14.54 -17.87
N ASP A 480 -21.70 14.96 -16.95
CA ASP A 480 -21.86 16.36 -16.57
C ASP A 480 -20.62 16.92 -15.84
N VAL A 481 -19.88 16.07 -15.11
CA VAL A 481 -18.59 16.44 -14.51
C VAL A 481 -17.54 16.58 -15.62
N LEU A 482 -17.46 15.61 -16.53
CA LEU A 482 -16.54 15.66 -17.66
C LEU A 482 -16.81 16.85 -18.58
N ASP A 483 -18.07 17.22 -18.77
CA ASP A 483 -18.47 18.39 -19.56
C ASP A 483 -17.99 19.69 -18.90
N ARG A 484 -18.19 19.86 -17.58
CA ARG A 484 -17.68 21.01 -16.85
C ARG A 484 -16.14 21.09 -16.89
N VAL A 485 -15.46 19.95 -16.67
CA VAL A 485 -13.99 19.86 -16.77
C VAL A 485 -13.52 20.31 -18.15
N SER A 486 -14.11 19.75 -19.20
CA SER A 486 -13.75 20.07 -20.58
C SER A 486 -13.97 21.55 -20.91
N THR A 487 -15.14 22.08 -20.53
CA THR A 487 -15.49 23.48 -20.76
C THR A 487 -14.53 24.42 -20.01
N ARG A 488 -14.23 24.14 -18.75
CA ARG A 488 -13.30 24.97 -17.97
C ARG A 488 -11.89 24.92 -18.54
N ILE A 489 -11.37 23.74 -18.84
CA ILE A 489 -9.99 23.60 -19.37
C ILE A 489 -9.84 24.37 -20.67
N VAL A 490 -10.77 24.20 -21.62
CA VAL A 490 -10.67 24.90 -22.92
C VAL A 490 -10.75 26.41 -22.77
N ASN A 491 -11.52 26.93 -21.81
CA ASN A 491 -11.70 28.36 -21.60
C ASN A 491 -10.60 29.01 -20.75
N GLU A 492 -10.07 28.26 -19.75
CA GLU A 492 -9.14 28.81 -18.76
C GLU A 492 -7.66 28.49 -19.10
N VAL A 493 -7.38 27.40 -19.84
CA VAL A 493 -6.01 26.95 -20.13
C VAL A 493 -5.67 27.12 -21.60
N ARG A 494 -4.67 27.94 -21.87
CA ARG A 494 -4.20 28.17 -23.26
C ARG A 494 -3.43 26.97 -23.80
N GLY A 495 -3.52 26.73 -25.11
CA GLY A 495 -2.77 25.69 -25.80
C GLY A 495 -3.41 24.30 -25.76
N ILE A 496 -4.66 24.18 -25.28
CA ILE A 496 -5.46 22.96 -25.32
C ILE A 496 -6.76 23.22 -26.06
N ASN A 497 -7.05 22.43 -27.09
CA ASN A 497 -8.29 22.53 -27.84
C ASN A 497 -9.08 21.21 -27.90
N ARG A 498 -8.56 20.14 -27.29
CA ARG A 498 -9.21 18.83 -27.29
C ARG A 498 -8.94 18.09 -25.99
N ILE A 499 -9.99 17.50 -25.43
CA ILE A 499 -9.92 16.67 -24.23
C ILE A 499 -10.46 15.28 -24.56
N VAL A 500 -9.74 14.25 -24.11
CA VAL A 500 -10.12 12.83 -24.23
C VAL A 500 -10.11 12.18 -22.86
N TYR A 501 -10.93 11.15 -22.66
CA TYR A 501 -10.95 10.36 -21.42
C TYR A 501 -10.44 8.94 -21.70
N ASP A 502 -9.45 8.49 -20.94
CA ASP A 502 -8.89 7.15 -21.07
C ASP A 502 -9.74 6.12 -20.34
N ILE A 503 -10.36 5.22 -21.11
CA ILE A 503 -11.27 4.16 -20.65
C ILE A 503 -10.62 2.77 -20.63
N THR A 504 -9.29 2.71 -20.55
CA THR A 504 -8.55 1.43 -20.59
C THR A 504 -8.27 0.92 -19.18
N SER A 505 -8.56 -0.37 -18.94
CA SER A 505 -8.26 -1.05 -17.68
C SER A 505 -6.78 -1.43 -17.58
N LYS A 506 -6.31 -1.70 -16.36
CA LYS A 506 -5.01 -2.33 -16.11
C LYS A 506 -5.22 -3.76 -15.63
N PRO A 507 -4.69 -4.79 -16.31
CA PRO A 507 -4.11 -4.74 -17.65
C PRO A 507 -5.17 -4.45 -18.73
N PRO A 508 -4.83 -4.14 -20.02
CA PRO A 508 -3.47 -4.14 -20.60
C PRO A 508 -2.68 -2.84 -20.39
N ALA A 509 -3.36 -1.71 -20.09
CA ALA A 509 -2.66 -0.45 -19.82
C ALA A 509 -2.05 -0.41 -18.41
N THR A 510 -1.19 0.57 -18.18
CA THR A 510 -0.75 0.98 -16.83
C THR A 510 -1.66 2.08 -16.29
N ILE A 511 -1.51 2.48 -15.02
CA ILE A 511 -2.24 3.63 -14.48
C ILE A 511 -1.65 4.91 -15.04
N GLU A 512 -0.33 5.13 -14.84
CA GLU A 512 0.41 6.23 -15.46
C GLU A 512 0.65 5.94 -16.95
N TRP A 513 0.83 7.00 -17.76
CA TRP A 513 1.04 6.85 -19.20
C TRP A 513 2.52 6.68 -19.59
N GLU A 514 3.46 7.18 -18.76
CA GLU A 514 4.90 6.98 -18.89
C GLU A 514 5.53 6.37 -17.65
#